data_882fbd52a87e4b7e531f5cc41c53b50f
#
_entry.id   882fbd52a87e4b7e531f5cc41c53b50f
#
_cell.length_a   1.000
_cell.length_b   1.000
_cell.length_c   1.000
_cell.angle_alpha   90.00
_cell.angle_beta   90.00
_cell.angle_gamma   90.00
#
_symmetry.space_group_name_H-M   'P 1'
#
loop_
_entity.id
_entity.type
_entity.pdbx_description
1 polymer ?
#
loop_
_entity_poly.entity_id
_entity_poly.type
_entity_poly.pdbx_seq_one_letter_code
_entity_poly.pdbx_strand_id
1 'polypeptide(L)'
;MHAHGDAMTTKTTGNQSLFTAEQALNNHISARTVLIAVDDSDESARALQYVGTLFRDIRDVNVTLFHVLNPMPRELMEHGGSENPEMEDHLGEQLRKGQEDWLRAESAIEYPILVIAMERLGQTGFPLDHVTLKLGHERDIADSIMDEARAGGYGTVVVSRHGPAGTKRLFSSGIIDRLLRDLSGVAVWVLG
;
A
#
# COMPACT_ATOMS: atom_id res chain seq x y z
N MET A 1 69.50 10.92 20.88
CA MET A 1 68.74 9.88 21.52
C MET A 1 67.26 10.17 21.32
N HIS A 2 66.67 9.46 20.48
CA HIS A 2 65.34 9.02 20.13
C HIS A 2 64.18 9.55 20.93
N ALA A 3 63.23 10.21 20.27
CA ALA A 3 61.84 10.16 20.60
C ALA A 3 61.00 10.08 19.32
N HIS A 4 60.29 8.99 19.14
CA HIS A 4 59.29 8.76 18.11
C HIS A 4 58.02 9.55 18.44
N GLY A 5 57.52 10.28 17.46
CA GLY A 5 56.21 10.86 17.47
C GLY A 5 55.23 9.97 16.77
N ASP A 6 54.20 9.63 17.46
CA ASP A 6 53.05 8.85 16.97
C ASP A 6 52.01 9.80 16.39
N ALA A 7 51.76 9.68 15.08
CA ALA A 7 50.70 10.38 14.40
C ALA A 7 49.52 9.40 14.25
N MET A 8 48.52 9.52 15.08
CA MET A 8 47.29 8.73 14.98
C MET A 8 46.09 9.58 14.48
N THR A 9 45.85 9.42 13.23
CA THR A 9 44.57 9.18 12.58
C THR A 9 43.29 9.73 13.24
N THR A 10 42.80 10.85 12.70
CA THR A 10 41.40 11.25 12.82
C THR A 10 40.76 11.36 11.43
N LYS A 11 40.24 10.26 10.90
CA LYS A 11 39.37 10.28 9.71
C LYS A 11 38.37 9.09 9.80
N THR A 12 37.26 9.25 10.52
CA THR A 12 36.11 8.36 10.31
C THR A 12 34.77 8.97 10.78
N THR A 13 34.69 10.23 11.20
CA THR A 13 33.44 10.80 11.73
C THR A 13 32.57 11.52 10.68
N GLY A 14 33.12 11.79 9.47
CA GLY A 14 32.39 12.55 8.45
C GLY A 14 31.36 11.76 7.64
N ASN A 15 31.50 10.43 7.55
CA ASN A 15 30.66 9.63 6.63
C ASN A 15 29.36 9.13 7.26
N GLN A 16 29.31 8.97 8.58
CA GLN A 16 28.09 8.54 9.28
C GLN A 16 27.06 9.67 9.42
N SER A 17 27.48 10.92 9.55
CA SER A 17 26.58 12.06 9.64
C SER A 17 25.90 12.43 8.32
N LEU A 18 26.57 12.18 7.18
CA LEU A 18 26.01 12.41 5.85
C LEU A 18 24.95 11.36 5.51
N PHE A 19 25.18 10.09 5.85
CA PHE A 19 24.18 9.01 5.68
C PHE A 19 22.91 9.26 6.49
N THR A 20 23.03 9.77 7.71
CA THR A 20 21.86 10.08 8.56
C THR A 20 21.07 11.29 8.04
N ALA A 21 21.73 12.27 7.46
CA ALA A 21 21.08 13.45 6.88
C ALA A 21 20.37 13.12 5.55
N GLU A 22 20.94 12.28 4.71
CA GLU A 22 20.30 11.80 3.47
C GLU A 22 19.10 10.88 3.77
N GLN A 23 19.20 10.00 4.76
CA GLN A 23 18.06 9.19 5.22
C GLN A 23 16.96 10.05 5.84
N ALA A 24 17.29 11.09 6.59
CA ALA A 24 16.31 12.04 7.14
C ALA A 24 15.65 12.87 6.03
N LEU A 25 16.40 13.25 4.98
CA LEU A 25 15.87 13.98 3.84
C LEU A 25 14.93 13.10 2.98
N ASN A 26 15.27 11.83 2.79
CA ASN A 26 14.43 10.86 2.09
C ASN A 26 13.15 10.55 2.88
N ASN A 27 13.21 10.50 4.22
CA ASN A 27 12.01 10.37 5.07
C ASN A 27 11.10 11.60 4.99
N HIS A 28 11.63 12.80 4.73
CA HIS A 28 10.82 13.99 4.49
C HIS A 28 10.08 13.98 3.15
N ILE A 29 10.64 13.33 2.13
CA ILE A 29 10.00 13.20 0.82
C ILE A 29 8.79 12.25 0.89
N SER A 30 8.87 11.19 1.68
CA SER A 30 7.79 10.23 1.85
C SER A 30 6.54 10.81 2.54
N ALA A 31 6.69 11.87 3.37
CA ALA A 31 5.55 12.54 4.02
C ALA A 31 4.54 13.16 3.03
N ARG A 32 4.92 13.35 1.76
CA ARG A 32 4.06 13.88 0.70
C ARG A 32 3.41 12.80 -0.17
N THR A 33 3.65 11.54 0.12
CA THR A 33 3.04 10.41 -0.55
C THR A 33 2.01 9.76 0.37
N VAL A 34 0.77 9.72 -0.08
CA VAL A 34 -0.37 9.25 0.71
C VAL A 34 -0.98 8.04 0.02
N LEU A 35 -1.10 6.94 0.74
CA LEU A 35 -1.85 5.76 0.33
C LEU A 35 -3.24 5.84 0.96
N ILE A 36 -4.29 5.84 0.17
CA ILE A 36 -5.68 5.78 0.66
C ILE A 36 -6.25 4.43 0.26
N ALA A 37 -6.50 3.58 1.24
CA ALA A 37 -7.20 2.33 1.02
C ALA A 37 -8.70 2.62 0.87
N VAL A 38 -9.27 2.22 -0.26
CA VAL A 38 -10.65 2.54 -0.66
C VAL A 38 -11.46 1.30 -0.93
N ASP A 39 -12.76 1.41 -0.67
CA ASP A 39 -13.80 0.45 -1.05
C ASP A 39 -15.07 1.19 -1.48
N ASP A 40 -16.17 0.47 -1.73
CA ASP A 40 -17.46 1.00 -2.18
C ASP A 40 -18.33 1.60 -1.05
N SER A 41 -17.76 1.80 0.17
CA SER A 41 -18.51 2.28 1.32
C SER A 41 -18.66 3.80 1.37
N ASP A 42 -19.68 4.24 2.13
CA ASP A 42 -19.86 5.67 2.43
C ASP A 42 -18.75 6.20 3.33
N GLU A 43 -18.16 5.37 4.19
CA GLU A 43 -17.02 5.70 5.03
C GLU A 43 -15.78 6.03 4.19
N SER A 44 -15.51 5.21 3.19
CA SER A 44 -14.44 5.45 2.21
C SER A 44 -14.68 6.75 1.45
N ALA A 45 -15.93 7.02 1.04
CA ALA A 45 -16.29 8.27 0.39
C ALA A 45 -16.04 9.50 1.27
N ARG A 46 -16.40 9.42 2.58
CA ARG A 46 -16.13 10.51 3.54
C ARG A 46 -14.63 10.72 3.76
N ALA A 47 -13.86 9.63 3.85
CA ALA A 47 -12.41 9.69 3.97
C ALA A 47 -11.77 10.40 2.77
N LEU A 48 -12.20 10.08 1.55
CA LEU A 48 -11.76 10.74 0.32
C LEU A 48 -12.08 12.24 0.33
N GLN A 49 -13.31 12.60 0.73
CA GLN A 49 -13.71 13.99 0.84
C GLN A 49 -12.87 14.76 1.86
N TYR A 50 -12.61 14.17 3.01
CA TYR A 50 -11.77 14.77 4.05
C TYR A 50 -10.34 15.00 3.55
N VAL A 51 -9.70 13.95 3.03
CA VAL A 51 -8.31 14.00 2.56
C VAL A 51 -8.16 14.95 1.37
N GLY A 52 -9.07 14.88 0.40
CA GLY A 52 -9.05 15.75 -0.76
C GLY A 52 -9.21 17.22 -0.39
N THR A 53 -10.14 17.55 0.52
CA THR A 53 -10.32 18.91 1.02
C THR A 53 -9.09 19.42 1.77
N LEU A 54 -8.44 18.55 2.57
CA LEU A 54 -7.26 18.89 3.34
C LEU A 54 -6.05 19.20 2.46
N PHE A 55 -5.88 18.44 1.36
CA PHE A 55 -4.69 18.52 0.52
C PHE A 55 -4.85 19.31 -0.77
N ARG A 56 -6.06 19.73 -1.17
CA ARG A 56 -6.31 20.41 -2.46
C ARG A 56 -5.42 21.63 -2.72
N ASP A 57 -5.06 22.36 -1.66
CA ASP A 57 -4.26 23.60 -1.75
C ASP A 57 -2.78 23.35 -1.41
N ILE A 58 -2.39 22.11 -1.12
CA ILE A 58 -1.02 21.73 -0.78
C ILE A 58 -0.35 21.17 -2.03
N ARG A 59 0.72 21.83 -2.48
CA ARG A 59 1.49 21.40 -3.65
C ARG A 59 2.33 20.16 -3.33
N ASP A 60 2.60 19.36 -4.36
CA ASP A 60 3.50 18.20 -4.34
C ASP A 60 3.04 17.04 -3.44
N VAL A 61 1.75 16.95 -3.12
CA VAL A 61 1.16 15.75 -2.50
C VAL A 61 0.71 14.80 -3.61
N ASN A 62 1.20 13.58 -3.55
CA ASN A 62 0.80 12.49 -4.43
C ASN A 62 -0.08 11.51 -3.66
N VAL A 63 -1.23 11.17 -4.22
CA VAL A 63 -2.19 10.24 -3.63
C VAL A 63 -2.25 8.97 -4.46
N THR A 64 -2.11 7.83 -3.82
CA THR A 64 -2.42 6.53 -4.42
C THR A 64 -3.73 6.04 -3.83
N LEU A 65 -4.73 5.84 -4.68
CA LEU A 65 -5.96 5.13 -4.33
C LEU A 65 -5.71 3.64 -4.50
N PHE A 66 -5.87 2.90 -3.42
CA PHE A 66 -5.54 1.48 -3.35
C PHE A 66 -6.77 0.67 -2.97
N HIS A 67 -7.17 -0.23 -3.85
CA HIS A 67 -8.26 -1.17 -3.60
C HIS A 67 -7.74 -2.60 -3.59
N VAL A 68 -8.11 -3.37 -2.58
CA VAL A 68 -7.70 -4.77 -2.46
C VAL A 68 -8.81 -5.65 -3.01
N LEU A 69 -8.47 -6.47 -4.01
CA LEU A 69 -9.36 -7.43 -4.63
C LEU A 69 -9.84 -8.47 -3.62
N ASN A 70 -10.97 -9.10 -3.90
CA ASN A 70 -11.41 -10.26 -3.14
C ASN A 70 -10.33 -11.36 -3.14
N PRO A 71 -10.24 -12.16 -2.06
CA PRO A 71 -9.26 -13.25 -2.03
C PRO A 71 -9.53 -14.28 -3.12
N MET A 72 -8.47 -14.75 -3.75
CA MET A 72 -8.54 -15.81 -4.77
C MET A 72 -9.22 -17.06 -4.22
N PRO A 73 -10.11 -17.71 -4.98
CA PRO A 73 -10.73 -18.98 -4.60
C PRO A 73 -9.69 -20.04 -4.25
N ARG A 74 -10.00 -20.87 -3.24
CA ARG A 74 -9.07 -21.91 -2.76
C ARG A 74 -8.67 -22.89 -3.85
N GLU A 75 -9.58 -23.21 -4.75
CA GLU A 75 -9.38 -24.11 -5.89
C GLU A 75 -8.29 -23.62 -6.84
N LEU A 76 -8.05 -22.32 -6.86
CA LEU A 76 -6.97 -21.71 -7.65
C LEU A 76 -5.68 -21.50 -6.84
N MET A 77 -5.69 -21.81 -5.53
CA MET A 77 -4.50 -21.70 -4.67
C MET A 77 -3.81 -23.04 -4.41
N GLU A 78 -4.57 -24.14 -4.53
CA GLU A 78 -4.11 -25.48 -4.23
C GLU A 78 -4.11 -26.32 -5.52
N HIS A 79 -2.96 -26.87 -5.90
CA HIS A 79 -2.89 -27.90 -6.94
C HIS A 79 -2.62 -29.25 -6.27
N GLY A 80 -3.38 -30.24 -6.68
CA GLY A 80 -3.07 -31.62 -6.36
C GLY A 80 -1.80 -32.02 -7.09
N GLY A 81 -0.81 -32.52 -6.38
CA GLY A 81 0.40 -33.06 -6.96
C GLY A 81 0.12 -34.33 -7.80
N SER A 82 0.93 -34.55 -8.84
CA SER A 82 0.96 -35.80 -9.61
C SER A 82 2.33 -36.45 -9.49
N GLU A 83 2.38 -37.76 -9.36
CA GLU A 83 3.65 -38.51 -9.39
C GLU A 83 4.28 -38.55 -10.79
N ASN A 84 3.51 -38.19 -11.84
CA ASN A 84 4.00 -38.11 -13.21
C ASN A 84 4.45 -36.67 -13.53
N PRO A 85 5.74 -36.42 -13.86
CA PRO A 85 6.28 -35.09 -14.12
C PRO A 85 5.56 -34.32 -15.25
N GLU A 86 5.20 -35.00 -16.34
CA GLU A 86 4.50 -34.37 -17.48
C GLU A 86 3.08 -33.91 -17.06
N MET A 87 2.42 -34.69 -16.22
CA MET A 87 1.11 -34.35 -15.67
C MET A 87 1.21 -33.22 -14.67
N GLU A 88 2.26 -33.20 -13.85
CA GLU A 88 2.55 -32.13 -12.89
C GLU A 88 2.74 -30.78 -13.61
N ASP A 89 3.56 -30.75 -14.67
CA ASP A 89 3.79 -29.55 -15.48
C ASP A 89 2.49 -29.04 -16.12
N HIS A 90 1.68 -29.97 -16.66
CA HIS A 90 0.39 -29.61 -17.28
C HIS A 90 -0.61 -29.05 -16.27
N LEU A 91 -0.72 -29.64 -15.07
CA LEU A 91 -1.57 -29.16 -14.00
C LEU A 91 -1.11 -27.79 -13.49
N GLY A 92 0.20 -27.59 -13.35
CA GLY A 92 0.79 -26.31 -12.96
C GLY A 92 0.48 -25.19 -13.95
N GLU A 93 0.55 -25.48 -15.27
CA GLU A 93 0.20 -24.50 -16.30
C GLU A 93 -1.29 -24.17 -16.33
N GLN A 94 -2.16 -25.17 -16.16
CA GLN A 94 -3.61 -24.96 -16.07
C GLN A 94 -3.96 -24.08 -14.84
N LEU A 95 -3.33 -24.34 -13.69
CA LEU A 95 -3.54 -23.56 -12.48
C LEU A 95 -3.10 -22.11 -12.68
N ARG A 96 -1.89 -21.88 -13.21
CA ARG A 96 -1.37 -20.54 -13.47
C ARG A 96 -2.30 -19.75 -14.41
N LYS A 97 -2.77 -20.40 -15.47
CA LYS A 97 -3.74 -19.79 -16.40
C LYS A 97 -5.06 -19.46 -15.70
N GLY A 98 -5.58 -20.35 -14.88
CA GLY A 98 -6.78 -20.11 -14.08
C GLY A 98 -6.61 -18.91 -13.12
N GLN A 99 -5.45 -18.79 -12.49
CA GLN A 99 -5.11 -17.65 -11.61
C GLN A 99 -5.06 -16.33 -12.41
N GLU A 100 -4.40 -16.32 -13.56
CA GLU A 100 -4.32 -15.14 -14.43
C GLU A 100 -5.70 -14.70 -14.94
N ASP A 101 -6.52 -15.66 -15.38
CA ASP A 101 -7.87 -15.40 -15.88
C ASP A 101 -8.79 -14.87 -14.75
N TRP A 102 -8.69 -15.45 -13.55
CA TRP A 102 -9.43 -14.96 -12.39
C TRP A 102 -8.99 -13.53 -12.01
N LEU A 103 -7.69 -13.28 -11.92
CA LEU A 103 -7.16 -11.96 -11.58
C LEU A 103 -7.62 -10.89 -12.59
N ARG A 104 -7.61 -11.23 -13.87
CA ARG A 104 -8.10 -10.33 -14.93
C ARG A 104 -9.58 -10.03 -14.79
N ALA A 105 -10.39 -11.06 -14.54
CA ALA A 105 -11.85 -10.92 -14.38
C ALA A 105 -12.19 -10.10 -13.13
N GLU A 106 -11.57 -10.42 -12.00
CA GLU A 106 -11.80 -9.71 -10.73
C GLU A 106 -11.36 -8.26 -10.82
N SER A 107 -10.19 -7.99 -11.41
CA SER A 107 -9.71 -6.63 -11.64
C SER A 107 -10.69 -5.81 -12.50
N ALA A 108 -11.30 -6.41 -13.51
CA ALA A 108 -12.27 -5.72 -14.36
C ALA A 108 -13.57 -5.38 -13.59
N ILE A 109 -13.98 -6.21 -12.64
CA ILE A 109 -15.16 -6.01 -11.80
C ILE A 109 -14.92 -4.91 -10.75
N GLU A 110 -13.76 -4.93 -10.11
CA GLU A 110 -13.45 -4.08 -8.94
C GLU A 110 -12.79 -2.73 -9.32
N TYR A 111 -12.17 -2.63 -10.51
CA TYR A 111 -11.53 -1.38 -10.98
C TYR A 111 -12.45 -0.14 -10.98
N PRO A 112 -13.76 -0.24 -11.30
CA PRO A 112 -14.68 0.88 -11.19
C PRO A 112 -14.73 1.55 -9.82
N ILE A 113 -14.45 0.83 -8.73
CA ILE A 113 -14.35 1.40 -7.38
C ILE A 113 -13.27 2.46 -7.32
N LEU A 114 -12.09 2.19 -7.91
CA LEU A 114 -10.99 3.15 -7.99
C LEU A 114 -11.35 4.38 -8.85
N VAL A 115 -12.06 4.18 -9.96
CA VAL A 115 -12.49 5.28 -10.82
C VAL A 115 -13.46 6.20 -10.08
N ILE A 116 -14.46 5.63 -9.40
CA ILE A 116 -15.42 6.40 -8.59
C ILE A 116 -14.70 7.12 -7.44
N ALA A 117 -13.75 6.46 -6.78
CA ALA A 117 -12.94 7.07 -5.73
C ALA A 117 -12.13 8.26 -6.25
N MET A 118 -11.52 8.14 -7.43
CA MET A 118 -10.79 9.22 -8.10
C MET A 118 -11.71 10.40 -8.44
N GLU A 119 -12.90 10.14 -8.98
CA GLU A 119 -13.88 11.19 -9.27
C GLU A 119 -14.31 11.93 -8.00
N ARG A 120 -14.58 11.22 -6.91
CA ARG A 120 -14.93 11.81 -5.61
C ARG A 120 -13.80 12.67 -5.05
N LEU A 121 -12.55 12.21 -5.17
CA LEU A 121 -11.38 13.00 -4.76
C LEU A 121 -11.27 14.27 -5.61
N GLY A 122 -11.47 14.18 -6.93
CA GLY A 122 -11.46 15.33 -7.84
C GLY A 122 -12.56 16.36 -7.54
N GLN A 123 -13.74 15.93 -7.08
CA GLN A 123 -14.84 16.82 -6.68
C GLN A 123 -14.47 17.73 -5.50
N THR A 124 -13.45 17.39 -4.72
CA THR A 124 -12.91 18.24 -3.64
C THR A 124 -12.03 19.37 -4.15
N GLY A 125 -11.64 19.35 -5.42
CA GLY A 125 -10.66 20.25 -6.03
C GLY A 125 -9.22 19.72 -5.96
N PHE A 126 -8.99 18.47 -5.51
CA PHE A 126 -7.66 17.86 -5.53
C PHE A 126 -7.22 17.60 -7.00
N PRO A 127 -5.97 17.92 -7.38
CA PRO A 127 -5.46 17.75 -8.74
C PRO A 127 -5.31 16.27 -9.10
N LEU A 128 -6.02 15.80 -10.15
CA LEU A 128 -6.07 14.40 -10.54
C LEU A 128 -4.80 13.89 -11.23
N ASP A 129 -3.94 14.77 -11.71
CA ASP A 129 -2.60 14.45 -12.23
C ASP A 129 -1.63 13.96 -11.14
N HIS A 130 -1.98 14.20 -9.88
CA HIS A 130 -1.27 13.69 -8.69
C HIS A 130 -1.91 12.40 -8.12
N VAL A 131 -2.83 11.77 -8.83
CA VAL A 131 -3.53 10.56 -8.38
C VAL A 131 -3.07 9.34 -9.16
N THR A 132 -2.69 8.29 -8.44
CA THR A 132 -2.39 6.96 -8.99
C THR A 132 -3.44 5.96 -8.52
N LEU A 133 -3.86 5.05 -9.41
CA LEU A 133 -4.80 3.97 -9.09
C LEU A 133 -4.05 2.65 -9.02
N LYS A 134 -4.24 1.88 -7.95
CA LYS A 134 -3.62 0.56 -7.79
C LYS A 134 -4.60 -0.46 -7.22
N LEU A 135 -4.49 -1.70 -7.71
CA LEU A 135 -5.17 -2.88 -7.17
C LEU A 135 -4.17 -3.74 -6.39
N GLY A 136 -4.56 -4.17 -5.19
CA GLY A 136 -3.88 -5.19 -4.42
C GLY A 136 -4.57 -6.55 -4.58
N HIS A 137 -3.82 -7.64 -4.48
CA HIS A 137 -4.34 -9.00 -4.72
C HIS A 137 -3.78 -10.05 -3.75
N GLU A 138 -3.29 -9.60 -2.60
CA GLU A 138 -2.81 -10.50 -1.56
C GLU A 138 -3.96 -11.24 -0.84
N ARG A 139 -3.62 -12.33 -0.15
CA ARG A 139 -4.60 -13.14 0.58
C ARG A 139 -5.30 -12.41 1.71
N ASP A 140 -4.59 -11.46 2.33
CA ASP A 140 -5.06 -10.70 3.48
C ASP A 140 -4.99 -9.21 3.17
N ILE A 141 -6.06 -8.49 3.49
CA ILE A 141 -6.18 -7.06 3.18
C ILE A 141 -5.15 -6.23 3.94
N ALA A 142 -4.89 -6.55 5.22
CA ALA A 142 -3.90 -5.80 5.99
C ALA A 142 -2.50 -6.02 5.45
N ASP A 143 -2.15 -7.26 5.05
CA ASP A 143 -0.86 -7.58 4.43
C ASP A 143 -0.71 -6.83 3.10
N SER A 144 -1.74 -6.83 2.25
CA SER A 144 -1.74 -6.12 0.98
C SER A 144 -1.48 -4.61 1.16
N ILE A 145 -2.15 -3.97 2.13
CA ILE A 145 -1.95 -2.55 2.43
C ILE A 145 -0.54 -2.29 2.98
N MET A 146 -0.05 -3.15 3.89
CA MET A 146 1.27 -3.00 4.49
C MET A 146 2.40 -3.18 3.46
N ASP A 147 2.26 -4.15 2.57
CA ASP A 147 3.25 -4.43 1.54
C ASP A 147 3.29 -3.31 0.50
N GLU A 148 2.14 -2.80 0.06
CA GLU A 148 2.09 -1.61 -0.79
C GLU A 148 2.67 -0.38 -0.06
N ALA A 149 2.35 -0.18 1.22
CA ALA A 149 2.86 0.94 2.00
C ALA A 149 4.38 0.94 2.10
N ARG A 150 4.98 -0.24 2.29
CA ARG A 150 6.43 -0.42 2.36
C ARG A 150 7.10 -0.30 0.98
N ALA A 151 6.53 -0.94 -0.03
CA ALA A 151 7.09 -0.96 -1.38
C ALA A 151 7.03 0.42 -2.06
N GLY A 152 5.96 1.17 -1.83
CA GLY A 152 5.73 2.49 -2.43
C GLY A 152 6.37 3.65 -1.65
N GLY A 153 6.93 3.41 -0.46
CA GLY A 153 7.58 4.45 0.34
C GLY A 153 6.61 5.55 0.81
N TYR A 154 5.38 5.18 1.12
CA TYR A 154 4.37 6.14 1.56
C TYR A 154 4.66 6.64 2.98
N GLY A 155 4.48 7.94 3.19
CA GLY A 155 4.60 8.57 4.50
C GLY A 155 3.32 8.49 5.32
N THR A 156 2.17 8.34 4.65
CA THR A 156 0.86 8.26 5.29
C THR A 156 0.00 7.18 4.64
N VAL A 157 -0.65 6.38 5.46
CA VAL A 157 -1.70 5.43 5.06
C VAL A 157 -3.02 5.89 5.67
N VAL A 158 -4.03 6.03 4.84
CA VAL A 158 -5.39 6.41 5.23
C VAL A 158 -6.31 5.23 5.07
N VAL A 159 -7.05 4.89 6.11
CA VAL A 159 -8.08 3.85 6.10
C VAL A 159 -9.38 4.39 6.69
N SER A 160 -10.51 3.93 6.18
CA SER A 160 -11.82 4.23 6.77
C SER A 160 -12.19 3.17 7.81
N ARG A 161 -12.86 3.61 8.90
CA ARG A 161 -13.41 2.70 9.90
C ARG A 161 -14.88 2.47 9.62
N HIS A 162 -15.26 1.22 9.38
CA HIS A 162 -16.66 0.86 9.25
C HIS A 162 -17.36 0.75 10.59
N GLY A 163 -18.58 1.30 10.65
CA GLY A 163 -19.51 1.03 11.72
C GLY A 163 -20.05 -0.42 11.64
N PRO A 164 -20.87 -0.86 12.65
CA PRO A 164 -21.33 -2.24 12.77
C PRO A 164 -22.28 -2.73 11.66
N ALA A 165 -22.64 -1.91 10.67
CA ALA A 165 -23.74 -2.17 9.73
C ALA A 165 -23.35 -2.31 8.24
N GLY A 166 -22.08 -2.51 7.86
CA GLY A 166 -21.67 -2.61 6.46
C GLY A 166 -21.61 -4.04 5.89
N THR A 167 -22.13 -4.25 4.69
CA THR A 167 -22.29 -5.55 4.03
C THR A 167 -21.06 -6.08 3.29
N LYS A 168 -20.02 -5.30 3.06
CA LYS A 168 -18.70 -5.78 2.60
C LYS A 168 -17.61 -5.09 3.41
N ARG A 169 -17.03 -5.83 4.35
CA ARG A 169 -16.10 -5.33 5.36
C ARG A 169 -14.66 -5.49 4.90
N LEU A 170 -14.18 -4.59 4.05
CA LEU A 170 -12.74 -4.54 3.79
C LEU A 170 -11.95 -4.08 5.03
N PHE A 171 -12.48 -3.15 5.84
CA PHE A 171 -11.78 -2.60 7.00
C PHE A 171 -12.48 -2.90 8.32
N SER A 172 -12.37 -4.14 8.80
CA SER A 172 -12.78 -4.50 10.15
C SER A 172 -11.81 -3.92 11.20
N SER A 173 -12.24 -3.84 12.47
CA SER A 173 -11.35 -3.41 13.57
C SER A 173 -10.04 -4.19 13.63
N GLY A 174 -10.04 -5.47 13.27
CA GLY A 174 -8.85 -6.31 13.24
C GLY A 174 -7.82 -5.88 12.19
N ILE A 175 -8.23 -5.37 11.03
CA ILE A 175 -7.32 -4.83 10.01
C ILE A 175 -6.67 -3.55 10.51
N ILE A 176 -7.47 -2.62 11.05
CA ILE A 176 -6.95 -1.37 11.62
C ILE A 176 -5.96 -1.65 12.75
N ASP A 177 -6.29 -2.56 13.67
CA ASP A 177 -5.41 -2.94 14.77
C ASP A 177 -4.09 -3.54 14.28
N ARG A 178 -4.11 -4.33 13.21
CA ARG A 178 -2.89 -4.85 12.56
C ARG A 178 -2.06 -3.74 11.94
N LEU A 179 -2.67 -2.84 11.18
CA LEU A 179 -1.96 -1.71 10.57
C LEU A 179 -1.29 -0.84 11.63
N LEU A 180 -1.99 -0.51 12.72
CA LEU A 180 -1.45 0.31 13.81
C LEU A 180 -0.31 -0.37 14.57
N ARG A 181 -0.33 -1.70 14.67
CA ARG A 181 0.70 -2.48 15.39
C ARG A 181 1.93 -2.76 14.52
N ASP A 182 1.70 -3.14 13.25
CA ASP A 182 2.73 -3.79 12.43
C ASP A 182 3.33 -2.85 11.36
N LEU A 183 2.68 -1.69 11.08
CA LEU A 183 3.17 -0.68 10.16
C LEU A 183 4.02 0.36 10.91
N SER A 184 5.34 0.31 10.73
CA SER A 184 6.27 1.22 11.39
C SER A 184 6.85 2.24 10.40
N GLY A 185 7.14 3.47 10.88
CA GLY A 185 7.72 4.54 10.08
C GLY A 185 6.74 5.24 9.14
N VAL A 186 5.44 4.94 9.23
CA VAL A 186 4.36 5.50 8.41
C VAL A 186 3.26 6.02 9.33
N ALA A 187 2.72 7.20 9.04
CA ALA A 187 1.55 7.70 9.75
C ALA A 187 0.29 6.94 9.32
N VAL A 188 -0.51 6.46 10.25
CA VAL A 188 -1.79 5.81 9.95
C VAL A 188 -2.94 6.71 10.40
N TRP A 189 -3.78 7.11 9.44
CA TRP A 189 -4.99 7.89 9.69
C TRP A 189 -6.21 6.97 9.59
N VAL A 190 -6.98 6.93 10.64
CA VAL A 190 -8.23 6.19 10.71
C VAL A 190 -9.38 7.19 10.70
N LEU A 191 -10.16 7.20 9.62
CA LEU A 191 -11.28 8.11 9.41
C LEU A 191 -12.60 7.32 9.52
N GLY A 192 -13.62 7.93 10.13
CA GLY A 192 -14.92 7.27 10.31
C GLY A 192 -16.03 8.22 10.71
#